data_3363c82c0c267134d1915be2f77de0d0
#
_entry.id   3363c82c0c267134d1915be2f77de0d0
#
_cell.length_a   1.000
_cell.length_b   1.000
_cell.length_c   1.000
_cell.angle_alpha   90.00
_cell.angle_beta   90.00
_cell.angle_gamma   90.00
#
_symmetry.space_group_name_H-M   'P 1'
#
loop_
_entity.id
_entity.type
_entity.pdbx_description
1 polymer ?
#
loop_
_entity_poly.entity_id
_entity_poly.type
_entity_poly.pdbx_seq_one_letter_code
_entity_poly.pdbx_strand_id
1 'polypeptide(L)'
;MKRSFIIEELKELNLGKDLVGNKDAQTLAHDLLGKIIHCADGDYLITVTEAYPADDYYSYIYRATHNEDGTKKSENEIDKNGKAYKILTDENMVGEFFLYGGMLHLACKANKAEARIELDNVLIRGAVKVEDNTLIIDDNINMNFGEGRPTTLAKSLGIDANNLSTLRIDESS
;
A
#
# COMPACT_ATOMS: atom_id res chain seq x y z
N MET A 1 -15.12 -25.38 -2.64
CA MET A 1 -15.28 -25.44 -4.12
C MET A 1 -14.48 -24.26 -4.69
N LYS A 2 -13.49 -24.51 -5.57
CA LYS A 2 -12.76 -23.41 -6.22
C LYS A 2 -13.63 -22.87 -7.37
N ARG A 3 -13.78 -21.56 -7.46
CA ARG A 3 -14.40 -20.87 -8.59
C ARG A 3 -13.33 -20.14 -9.36
N SER A 4 -13.41 -20.13 -10.67
CA SER A 4 -12.47 -19.41 -11.52
C SER A 4 -13.22 -18.39 -12.37
N PHE A 5 -12.64 -17.21 -12.53
CA PHE A 5 -13.18 -16.14 -13.37
C PHE A 5 -12.05 -15.66 -14.29
N ILE A 6 -12.32 -15.62 -15.59
CA ILE A 6 -11.36 -15.14 -16.59
C ILE A 6 -11.34 -13.61 -16.53
N ILE A 7 -10.15 -13.04 -16.48
CA ILE A 7 -9.93 -11.59 -16.55
C ILE A 7 -9.69 -11.27 -18.03
N GLU A 8 -10.69 -10.69 -18.69
CA GLU A 8 -10.63 -10.41 -20.14
C GLU A 8 -9.72 -9.22 -20.49
N GLU A 9 -9.53 -8.27 -19.58
CA GLU A 9 -8.62 -7.13 -19.75
C GLU A 9 -7.98 -6.71 -18.42
N LEU A 10 -6.69 -6.88 -18.29
CA LEU A 10 -5.89 -6.20 -17.28
C LEU A 10 -5.46 -4.84 -17.86
N LYS A 11 -6.00 -3.74 -17.35
CA LYS A 11 -5.63 -2.40 -17.82
C LYS A 11 -4.20 -2.06 -17.39
N GLU A 12 -3.39 -1.72 -18.36
CA GLU A 12 -2.01 -1.24 -18.15
C GLU A 12 -2.00 0.07 -17.35
N LEU A 13 -1.16 0.14 -16.33
CA LEU A 13 -0.78 1.38 -15.66
C LEU A 13 0.72 1.35 -15.38
N ASN A 14 1.44 2.34 -15.92
CA ASN A 14 2.85 2.51 -15.59
C ASN A 14 2.96 3.09 -14.17
N LEU A 15 3.41 2.29 -13.22
CA LEU A 15 3.64 2.70 -11.83
C LEU A 15 5.14 2.91 -11.56
N GLY A 16 5.88 3.45 -12.55
CA GLY A 16 7.24 3.93 -12.27
C GLY A 16 7.26 4.90 -11.07
N LYS A 17 8.37 4.95 -10.34
CA LYS A 17 8.53 5.81 -9.15
C LYS A 17 8.07 7.25 -9.38
N ASP A 18 8.35 7.81 -10.55
CA ASP A 18 7.97 9.18 -10.92
C ASP A 18 6.45 9.36 -11.02
N LEU A 19 5.74 8.35 -11.50
CA LEU A 19 4.27 8.37 -11.59
C LEU A 19 3.61 8.20 -10.23
N VAL A 20 4.16 7.33 -9.39
CA VAL A 20 3.67 7.13 -8.01
C VAL A 20 3.90 8.40 -7.18
N GLY A 21 5.07 9.02 -7.29
CA GLY A 21 5.45 10.23 -6.55
C GLY A 21 4.62 11.48 -6.86
N ASN A 22 4.00 11.52 -8.04
CA ASN A 22 3.12 12.63 -8.45
C ASN A 22 1.64 12.42 -8.09
N LYS A 23 1.26 11.23 -7.59
CA LYS A 23 -0.12 10.90 -7.23
C LYS A 23 -0.34 11.08 -5.74
N ASP A 24 -1.41 11.77 -5.37
CA ASP A 24 -1.93 11.73 -4.00
C ASP A 24 -2.47 10.34 -3.65
N ALA A 25 -2.66 10.09 -2.35
CA ALA A 25 -3.07 8.78 -1.87
C ALA A 25 -4.41 8.32 -2.45
N GLN A 26 -5.38 9.22 -2.65
CA GLN A 26 -6.69 8.89 -3.19
C GLN A 26 -6.60 8.45 -4.65
N THR A 27 -5.90 9.21 -5.47
CA THR A 27 -5.69 8.89 -6.89
C THR A 27 -4.95 7.56 -7.04
N LEU A 28 -3.87 7.36 -6.26
CA LEU A 28 -3.11 6.11 -6.31
C LEU A 28 -3.93 4.92 -5.83
N ALA A 29 -4.69 5.06 -4.74
CA ALA A 29 -5.55 3.99 -4.22
C ALA A 29 -6.57 3.52 -5.27
N HIS A 30 -7.16 4.46 -6.01
CA HIS A 30 -8.07 4.14 -7.11
C HIS A 30 -7.34 3.43 -8.26
N ASP A 31 -6.17 3.92 -8.65
CA ASP A 31 -5.41 3.39 -9.77
C ASP A 31 -4.84 1.99 -9.52
N LEU A 32 -4.60 1.63 -8.26
CA LEU A 32 -4.14 0.31 -7.86
C LEU A 32 -5.22 -0.78 -7.94
N LEU A 33 -6.49 -0.41 -7.87
CA LEU A 33 -7.58 -1.38 -7.98
C LEU A 33 -7.57 -2.08 -9.34
N GLY A 34 -7.62 -3.41 -9.30
CA GLY A 34 -7.58 -4.22 -10.52
C GLY A 34 -6.18 -4.40 -11.13
N LYS A 35 -5.12 -3.92 -10.47
CA LYS A 35 -3.73 -4.16 -10.89
C LYS A 35 -3.20 -5.46 -10.29
N ILE A 36 -2.24 -6.06 -11.01
CA ILE A 36 -1.54 -7.26 -10.54
C ILE A 36 -0.32 -6.83 -9.73
N ILE A 37 -0.22 -7.34 -8.52
CA ILE A 37 1.01 -7.31 -7.74
C ILE A 37 1.72 -8.64 -7.86
N HIS A 38 2.99 -8.62 -8.27
CA HIS A 38 3.85 -9.80 -8.37
C HIS A 38 4.59 -10.00 -7.05
N CYS A 39 4.38 -11.14 -6.43
CA CYS A 39 4.95 -11.52 -5.16
C CYS A 39 5.75 -12.81 -5.30
N ALA A 40 6.53 -13.16 -4.26
CA ALA A 40 7.32 -14.39 -4.26
C ALA A 40 6.44 -15.65 -4.42
N ASP A 41 5.23 -15.64 -3.90
CA ASP A 41 4.28 -16.77 -3.94
C ASP A 41 3.32 -16.73 -5.13
N GLY A 42 3.50 -15.77 -6.06
CA GLY A 42 2.68 -15.66 -7.28
C GLY A 42 2.09 -14.27 -7.50
N ASP A 43 1.13 -14.21 -8.39
CA ASP A 43 0.49 -13.02 -8.86
C ASP A 43 -0.87 -12.83 -8.18
N TYR A 44 -1.18 -11.59 -7.80
CA TYR A 44 -2.41 -11.28 -7.09
C TYR A 44 -3.05 -10.00 -7.64
N LEU A 45 -4.34 -10.06 -7.92
CA LEU A 45 -5.15 -8.91 -8.30
C LEU A 45 -5.49 -8.09 -7.05
N ILE A 46 -5.14 -6.81 -7.02
CA ILE A 46 -5.48 -5.90 -5.92
C ILE A 46 -6.99 -5.60 -6.00
N THR A 47 -7.71 -5.91 -4.93
CA THR A 47 -9.17 -5.78 -4.86
C THR A 47 -9.66 -4.72 -3.89
N VAL A 48 -8.87 -4.39 -2.88
CA VAL A 48 -9.22 -3.37 -1.87
C VAL A 48 -7.99 -2.55 -1.50
N THR A 49 -8.14 -1.25 -1.52
CA THR A 49 -7.12 -0.27 -1.11
C THR A 49 -7.70 0.74 -0.13
N GLU A 50 -6.85 1.35 0.68
CA GLU A 50 -7.20 2.51 1.51
C GLU A 50 -6.16 3.62 1.33
N ALA A 51 -6.66 4.84 1.10
CA ALA A 51 -5.82 6.02 0.97
C ALA A 51 -5.55 6.66 2.33
N TYR A 52 -4.29 7.01 2.57
CA TYR A 52 -3.83 7.72 3.77
C TYR A 52 -3.04 8.97 3.37
N PRO A 53 -3.72 10.10 3.06
CA PRO A 53 -3.06 11.39 2.91
C PRO A 53 -2.28 11.75 4.17
N ALA A 54 -1.18 12.48 4.03
CA ALA A 54 -0.34 12.85 5.17
C ALA A 54 -1.09 13.73 6.20
N ASP A 55 -2.05 14.52 5.75
CA ASP A 55 -2.90 15.39 6.57
C ASP A 55 -4.18 14.72 7.10
N ASP A 56 -4.41 13.46 6.80
CA ASP A 56 -5.56 12.70 7.32
C ASP A 56 -5.32 12.29 8.77
N TYR A 57 -6.33 12.51 9.63
CA TYR A 57 -6.31 12.15 11.06
C TYR A 57 -5.95 10.67 11.31
N TYR A 58 -6.35 9.77 10.44
CA TYR A 58 -6.06 8.34 10.56
C TYR A 58 -4.71 7.94 9.98
N SER A 59 -4.03 8.83 9.27
CA SER A 59 -2.67 8.59 8.78
C SER A 59 -1.68 8.41 9.93
N TYR A 60 -0.76 7.48 9.78
CA TYR A 60 0.28 7.23 10.78
C TYR A 60 1.21 8.43 10.97
N ILE A 61 1.53 9.16 9.89
CA ILE A 61 2.38 10.35 9.99
C ILE A 61 1.64 11.48 10.70
N TYR A 62 0.35 11.68 10.42
CA TYR A 62 -0.46 12.66 11.14
C TYR A 62 -0.44 12.39 12.64
N ARG A 63 -0.76 11.17 13.06
CA ARG A 63 -0.76 10.78 14.47
C ARG A 63 0.61 10.84 15.15
N ALA A 64 1.69 10.64 14.37
CA ALA A 64 3.04 10.82 14.88
C ALA A 64 3.38 12.30 15.17
N THR A 65 2.77 13.24 14.43
CA THR A 65 3.10 14.67 14.41
C THR A 65 2.04 15.58 15.04
N HIS A 66 0.86 15.05 15.36
CA HIS A 66 -0.26 15.79 15.97
C HIS A 66 -0.73 15.13 17.27
N ASN A 67 -1.32 15.93 18.13
CA ASN A 67 -2.04 15.51 19.32
C ASN A 67 -3.46 15.01 18.96
N GLU A 68 -4.14 14.37 19.91
CA GLU A 68 -5.51 13.87 19.70
C GLU A 68 -6.53 14.97 19.39
N ASP A 69 -6.26 16.19 19.84
CA ASP A 69 -7.09 17.38 19.57
C ASP A 69 -6.81 18.03 18.21
N GLY A 70 -5.91 17.44 17.41
CA GLY A 70 -5.51 17.94 16.09
C GLY A 70 -4.46 19.04 16.10
N THR A 71 -3.98 19.47 17.28
CA THR A 71 -2.87 20.43 17.37
C THR A 71 -1.54 19.78 17.01
N LYS A 72 -0.66 20.52 16.32
CA LYS A 72 0.68 20.03 16.00
C LYS A 72 1.51 19.83 17.26
N LYS A 73 2.19 18.71 17.35
CA LYS A 73 3.22 18.47 18.37
C LYS A 73 4.44 19.37 18.12
N SER A 74 5.03 19.87 19.19
CA SER A 74 6.36 20.49 19.10
C SER A 74 7.41 19.46 18.66
N GLU A 75 8.51 19.91 18.09
CA GLU A 75 9.60 19.03 17.63
C GLU A 75 10.18 18.12 18.72
N ASN A 76 10.08 18.52 19.99
CA ASN A 76 10.53 17.74 21.13
C ASN A 76 9.54 16.64 21.57
N GLU A 77 8.27 16.75 21.17
CA GLU A 77 7.21 15.79 21.48
C GLU A 77 7.09 14.70 20.40
N ILE A 78 7.68 14.91 19.25
CA ILE A 78 7.65 13.96 18.16
C ILE A 78 8.65 12.83 18.41
N ASP A 79 8.17 11.59 18.45
CA ASP A 79 9.05 10.42 18.46
C ASP A 79 9.67 10.19 17.08
N LYS A 80 10.80 10.84 16.82
CA LYS A 80 11.57 10.70 15.58
C LYS A 80 12.17 9.29 15.39
N ASN A 81 12.17 8.46 16.42
CA ASN A 81 12.60 7.06 16.35
C ASN A 81 11.47 6.11 16.01
N GLY A 82 10.24 6.57 16.09
CA GLY A 82 9.07 5.81 15.69
C GLY A 82 9.14 5.32 14.24
N LYS A 83 8.80 4.06 14.01
CA LYS A 83 8.90 3.43 12.69
C LYS A 83 8.12 4.19 11.62
N ALA A 84 6.87 4.59 11.93
CA ALA A 84 6.03 5.33 10.99
C ALA A 84 6.66 6.68 10.62
N TYR A 85 7.19 7.40 11.61
CA TYR A 85 7.85 8.68 11.37
C TYR A 85 9.06 8.52 10.44
N LYS A 86 9.97 7.57 10.74
CA LYS A 86 11.16 7.33 9.91
C LYS A 86 10.83 7.00 8.45
N ILE A 87 9.81 6.18 8.23
CA ILE A 87 9.43 5.77 6.87
C ILE A 87 8.74 6.93 6.15
N LEU A 88 7.76 7.56 6.81
CA LEU A 88 6.89 8.54 6.14
C LEU A 88 7.44 9.97 6.14
N THR A 89 8.67 10.18 6.61
CA THR A 89 9.43 11.42 6.44
C THR A 89 10.69 11.26 5.58
N ASP A 90 10.91 10.09 5.02
CA ASP A 90 12.03 9.82 4.12
C ASP A 90 11.57 9.89 2.65
N GLU A 91 12.01 10.91 1.93
CA GLU A 91 11.68 11.11 0.51
C GLU A 91 12.11 9.94 -0.39
N ASN A 92 13.14 9.19 0.00
CA ASN A 92 13.57 8.00 -0.74
C ASN A 92 12.54 6.86 -0.70
N MET A 93 11.59 6.92 0.21
CA MET A 93 10.48 5.95 0.29
C MET A 93 9.39 6.17 -0.76
N VAL A 94 9.38 7.29 -1.48
CA VAL A 94 8.40 7.52 -2.55
C VAL A 94 8.52 6.43 -3.61
N GLY A 95 7.41 5.74 -3.88
CA GLY A 95 7.34 4.60 -4.79
C GLY A 95 7.84 3.28 -4.21
N GLU A 96 8.18 3.24 -2.93
CA GLU A 96 8.60 2.02 -2.25
C GLU A 96 7.49 1.40 -1.41
N PHE A 97 7.44 0.07 -1.41
CA PHE A 97 6.60 -0.68 -0.49
C PHE A 97 7.21 -0.73 0.91
N PHE A 98 6.37 -0.72 1.92
CA PHE A 98 6.78 -0.94 3.31
C PHE A 98 5.76 -1.73 4.11
N LEU A 99 6.23 -2.38 5.18
CA LEU A 99 5.38 -3.08 6.12
C LEU A 99 5.25 -2.27 7.42
N TYR A 100 3.99 -2.02 7.82
CA TYR A 100 3.69 -1.43 9.12
C TYR A 100 2.54 -2.20 9.79
N GLY A 101 2.80 -2.71 11.02
CA GLY A 101 1.81 -3.54 11.73
C GLY A 101 1.39 -4.81 10.98
N GLY A 102 2.26 -5.37 10.14
CA GLY A 102 1.94 -6.54 9.29
C GLY A 102 1.14 -6.20 8.02
N MET A 103 0.84 -4.92 7.80
CA MET A 103 0.11 -4.43 6.64
C MET A 103 1.06 -3.92 5.57
N LEU A 104 0.70 -4.14 4.30
CA LEU A 104 1.49 -3.73 3.13
C LEU A 104 1.03 -2.37 2.65
N HIS A 105 1.95 -1.42 2.64
CA HIS A 105 1.72 -0.06 2.16
C HIS A 105 2.65 0.29 0.99
N LEU A 106 2.20 1.22 0.15
CA LEU A 106 2.99 1.88 -0.88
C LEU A 106 3.06 3.38 -0.57
N ALA A 107 4.26 3.92 -0.38
CA ALA A 107 4.45 5.35 -0.18
C ALA A 107 4.35 6.09 -1.51
N CYS A 108 3.72 7.26 -1.49
CA CYS A 108 3.52 8.07 -2.68
C CYS A 108 3.83 9.55 -2.41
N LYS A 109 3.06 10.47 -2.92
CA LYS A 109 3.33 11.91 -2.94
C LYS A 109 4.02 12.43 -1.67
N ALA A 110 5.11 13.17 -1.88
CA ALA A 110 5.81 13.90 -0.85
C ALA A 110 5.19 15.30 -0.67
N ASN A 111 4.71 15.59 0.53
CA ASN A 111 4.15 16.88 0.89
C ASN A 111 5.17 17.65 1.74
N LYS A 112 5.42 18.91 1.40
CA LYS A 112 6.26 19.78 2.23
C LYS A 112 5.45 20.26 3.43
N ALA A 113 5.83 19.80 4.62
CA ALA A 113 5.39 20.37 5.88
C ALA A 113 6.54 21.19 6.47
N GLU A 114 6.26 22.33 7.05
CA GLU A 114 7.19 23.33 7.57
C GLU A 114 8.70 22.99 7.60
N ALA A 115 9.11 22.01 8.43
CA ALA A 115 10.49 21.61 8.63
C ALA A 115 10.84 20.21 8.08
N ARG A 116 9.88 19.52 7.44
CA ARG A 116 10.05 18.12 6.98
C ARG A 116 9.19 17.81 5.77
N ILE A 117 9.44 16.66 5.20
CA ILE A 117 8.56 16.01 4.22
C ILE A 117 7.63 15.06 4.96
N GLU A 118 6.38 14.95 4.51
CA GLU A 118 5.41 13.98 5.00
C GLU A 118 4.81 13.26 3.79
N LEU A 119 4.90 11.92 3.78
CA LEU A 119 4.47 11.12 2.64
C LEU A 119 3.01 10.69 2.79
N ASP A 120 2.27 10.83 1.72
CA ASP A 120 1.03 10.08 1.50
C ASP A 120 1.36 8.59 1.36
N ASN A 121 0.41 7.72 1.69
CA ASN A 121 0.58 6.31 1.43
C ASN A 121 -0.77 5.61 1.17
N VAL A 122 -0.69 4.46 0.50
CA VAL A 122 -1.84 3.59 0.22
C VAL A 122 -1.62 2.24 0.88
N LEU A 123 -2.59 1.77 1.65
CA LEU A 123 -2.64 0.42 2.17
C LEU A 123 -3.24 -0.52 1.11
N ILE A 124 -2.53 -1.58 0.76
CA ILE A 124 -3.10 -2.73 0.05
C ILE A 124 -3.84 -3.58 1.08
N ARG A 125 -5.17 -3.54 1.03
CA ARG A 125 -6.03 -4.14 2.04
C ARG A 125 -6.54 -5.51 1.64
N GLY A 126 -6.65 -5.77 0.34
CA GLY A 126 -7.14 -7.03 -0.18
C GLY A 126 -6.55 -7.34 -1.55
N ALA A 127 -6.33 -8.63 -1.81
CA ALA A 127 -5.90 -9.14 -3.09
C ALA A 127 -6.42 -10.56 -3.30
N VAL A 128 -6.51 -11.01 -4.55
CA VAL A 128 -6.98 -12.35 -4.92
C VAL A 128 -5.97 -12.96 -5.88
N LYS A 129 -5.62 -14.23 -5.65
CA LYS A 129 -4.63 -14.95 -6.47
C LYS A 129 -5.07 -15.05 -7.93
N VAL A 130 -4.12 -14.86 -8.82
CA VAL A 130 -4.30 -15.03 -10.27
C VAL A 130 -3.40 -16.16 -10.75
N GLU A 131 -3.94 -17.08 -11.55
CA GLU A 131 -3.18 -18.14 -12.22
C GLU A 131 -3.66 -18.20 -13.67
N ASP A 132 -2.76 -18.09 -14.64
CA ASP A 132 -3.08 -18.13 -16.07
C ASP A 132 -4.25 -17.20 -16.47
N ASN A 133 -4.18 -15.93 -16.06
CA ASN A 133 -5.26 -14.92 -16.24
C ASN A 133 -6.61 -15.32 -15.63
N THR A 134 -6.60 -16.19 -14.65
CA THR A 134 -7.81 -16.67 -13.99
C THR A 134 -7.77 -16.30 -12.51
N LEU A 135 -8.81 -15.63 -12.00
CA LEU A 135 -8.98 -15.40 -10.57
C LEU A 135 -9.30 -16.71 -9.86
N ILE A 136 -8.48 -17.07 -8.89
CA ILE A 136 -8.67 -18.28 -8.07
C ILE A 136 -9.37 -17.89 -6.78
N ILE A 137 -10.65 -18.14 -6.69
CA ILE A 137 -11.48 -17.89 -5.51
C ILE A 137 -11.91 -19.24 -4.93
N ASP A 138 -11.57 -19.50 -3.69
CA ASP A 138 -12.08 -20.65 -2.94
C ASP A 138 -13.01 -20.22 -1.81
N ASP A 139 -13.68 -21.18 -1.16
CA ASP A 139 -14.68 -20.88 -0.14
C ASP A 139 -14.06 -20.34 1.17
N ASN A 140 -12.75 -20.39 1.32
CA ASN A 140 -12.01 -19.88 2.48
C ASN A 140 -11.52 -18.42 2.27
N ILE A 141 -11.61 -17.90 1.04
CA ILE A 141 -11.22 -16.52 0.76
C ILE A 141 -12.23 -15.57 1.41
N ASN A 142 -11.72 -14.61 2.16
CA ASN A 142 -12.55 -13.54 2.68
C ASN A 142 -12.99 -12.63 1.53
N MET A 143 -14.25 -12.70 1.14
CA MET A 143 -14.81 -11.95 0.00
C MET A 143 -14.67 -10.43 0.14
N ASN A 144 -14.46 -9.90 1.37
CA ASN A 144 -14.23 -8.48 1.56
C ASN A 144 -12.76 -8.06 1.34
N PHE A 145 -11.82 -8.99 1.56
CA PHE A 145 -10.39 -8.69 1.55
C PHE A 145 -9.56 -9.58 0.62
N GLY A 146 -10.15 -10.60 0.00
CA GLY A 146 -9.40 -11.58 -0.79
C GLY A 146 -8.52 -12.48 0.09
N GLU A 147 -7.26 -12.63 -0.27
CA GLU A 147 -6.30 -13.47 0.46
C GLU A 147 -5.94 -12.87 1.82
N GLY A 148 -6.55 -13.38 2.86
CA GLY A 148 -6.30 -12.96 4.23
C GLY A 148 -7.04 -11.68 4.65
N ARG A 149 -6.66 -11.18 5.82
CA ARG A 149 -7.11 -9.89 6.37
C ARG A 149 -6.01 -8.83 6.18
N PRO A 150 -6.31 -7.52 6.26
CA PRO A 150 -5.28 -6.48 6.08
C PRO A 150 -4.02 -6.68 6.90
N THR A 151 -4.15 -7.12 8.16
CA THR A 151 -3.03 -7.36 9.07
C THR A 151 -2.25 -8.65 8.78
N THR A 152 -2.78 -9.54 7.94
CA THR A 152 -2.16 -10.82 7.57
C THR A 152 -1.95 -10.96 6.08
N LEU A 153 -2.42 -10.01 5.27
CA LEU A 153 -2.35 -10.06 3.82
C LEU A 153 -0.90 -10.24 3.35
N ALA A 154 0.02 -9.41 3.82
CA ALA A 154 1.42 -9.51 3.45
C ALA A 154 1.98 -10.93 3.67
N LYS A 155 1.67 -11.54 4.81
CA LYS A 155 2.05 -12.92 5.11
C LYS A 155 1.41 -13.92 4.14
N SER A 156 0.14 -13.74 3.82
CA SER A 156 -0.59 -14.62 2.87
C SER A 156 -0.04 -14.53 1.45
N LEU A 157 0.55 -13.38 1.09
CA LEU A 157 1.23 -13.14 -0.19
C LEU A 157 2.72 -13.52 -0.18
N GLY A 158 3.23 -14.14 0.89
CA GLY A 158 4.65 -14.46 1.04
C GLY A 158 5.55 -13.23 1.16
N ILE A 159 5.01 -12.08 1.56
CA ILE A 159 5.75 -10.81 1.65
C ILE A 159 6.33 -10.63 3.05
N ASP A 160 7.62 -10.39 3.12
CA ASP A 160 8.35 -10.03 4.34
C ASP A 160 9.36 -8.89 4.07
N ALA A 161 10.11 -8.49 5.09
CA ALA A 161 11.07 -7.40 4.98
C ALA A 161 12.21 -7.69 3.99
N ASN A 162 12.49 -8.96 3.68
CA ASN A 162 13.62 -9.34 2.81
C ASN A 162 13.24 -9.28 1.33
N ASN A 163 11.96 -9.39 0.99
CA ASN A 163 11.50 -9.42 -0.39
C ASN A 163 10.65 -8.20 -0.82
N LEU A 164 10.46 -7.20 0.05
CA LEU A 164 9.73 -5.98 -0.29
C LEU A 164 10.26 -5.30 -1.56
N SER A 165 11.58 -5.25 -1.73
CA SER A 165 12.22 -4.63 -2.91
C SER A 165 12.01 -5.39 -4.21
N THR A 166 11.54 -6.63 -4.15
CA THR A 166 11.27 -7.45 -5.33
C THR A 166 9.83 -7.34 -5.83
N LEU A 167 8.95 -6.72 -5.04
CA LEU A 167 7.56 -6.52 -5.44
C LEU A 167 7.49 -5.65 -6.69
N ARG A 168 6.64 -6.04 -7.61
CA ARG A 168 6.34 -5.30 -8.83
C ARG A 168 4.83 -5.18 -8.97
N ILE A 169 4.40 -4.03 -9.45
CA ILE A 169 3.04 -3.87 -9.95
C ILE A 169 3.21 -3.69 -11.44
N ASP A 170 2.77 -4.69 -12.20
CA ASP A 170 2.96 -4.66 -13.64
C ASP A 170 2.11 -3.60 -14.30
N GLU A 171 2.79 -2.97 -15.24
CA GLU A 171 2.17 -2.56 -16.48
C GLU A 171 1.87 -3.85 -17.21
N SER A 172 0.62 -4.31 -17.16
CA SER A 172 0.26 -5.55 -17.81
C SER A 172 0.64 -5.51 -19.29
N SER A 173 1.40 -6.50 -19.68
CA SER A 173 1.61 -6.86 -21.07
C SER A 173 0.29 -7.25 -21.76
#